data_2ad5e3c71e1f35974f77302fbcd1a028
#
_entry.id   2ad5e3c71e1f35974f77302fbcd1a028
#
_cell.length_a   1.000
_cell.length_b   1.000
_cell.length_c   1.000
_cell.angle_alpha   90.00
_cell.angle_beta   90.00
_cell.angle_gamma   90.00
#
_symmetry.space_group_name_H-M   'P 1'
#
loop_
_entity.id
_entity.type
_entity.pdbx_description
1 polymer ?
#
loop_
_entity_poly.entity_id
_entity_poly.type
_entity_poly.pdbx_seq_one_letter_code
_entity_poly.pdbx_strand_id
1 'polypeptide(L)'
;MTSNPSPGYVERISAVFDNNGIGRRGDLAAVVRAILLDPEARGARKIDPAYGKLTEPAVWMTRILRAFGGRSDGVALRAQSATLAQPVFYSPSVFNYFSPQQAIAGTSLLGPEFGILGTSTAIARANTANTLVYSTLIPPDTTVYGATGTALDFTGWLPAAASSEVLVDKIDRELMNRRLTLRTKSVMRTAIDAVPATDPLNRVRAAAWLAVTSPQFSVER
;
A
#
# COMPACT_ATOMS: atom_id res chain seq x y z
N MET A 1 -8.00 -5.70 5.06
CA MET A 1 -8.46 -7.03 5.50
C MET A 1 -7.96 -8.08 4.53
N THR A 2 -8.51 -9.28 4.45
CA THR A 2 -7.98 -10.39 3.65
C THR A 2 -8.84 -10.66 2.42
N SER A 3 -8.25 -11.17 1.34
CA SER A 3 -8.96 -11.73 0.18
C SER A 3 -9.47 -13.15 0.43
N ASN A 4 -9.03 -13.79 1.53
CA ASN A 4 -9.37 -15.17 1.89
C ASN A 4 -9.93 -15.23 3.32
N PRO A 5 -11.16 -14.74 3.57
CA PRO A 5 -11.79 -14.85 4.87
C PRO A 5 -12.08 -16.31 5.22
N SER A 6 -11.95 -16.67 6.50
CA SER A 6 -12.31 -18.02 6.93
C SER A 6 -13.83 -18.24 6.83
N PRO A 7 -14.30 -19.49 6.64
CA PRO A 7 -15.74 -19.80 6.68
C PRO A 7 -16.41 -19.31 7.97
N GLY A 8 -15.75 -19.48 9.12
CA GLY A 8 -16.28 -19.00 10.40
C GLY A 8 -16.39 -17.48 10.49
N TYR A 9 -15.50 -16.72 9.85
CA TYR A 9 -15.64 -15.27 9.75
C TYR A 9 -16.88 -14.89 8.93
N VAL A 10 -17.06 -15.52 7.77
CA VAL A 10 -18.23 -15.29 6.91
C VAL A 10 -19.53 -15.63 7.64
N GLU A 11 -19.57 -16.75 8.37
CA GLU A 11 -20.72 -17.20 9.17
C GLU A 11 -21.11 -16.17 10.24
N ARG A 12 -20.13 -15.65 10.99
CA ARG A 12 -20.39 -14.63 12.02
C ARG A 12 -20.98 -13.36 11.40
N ILE A 13 -20.47 -12.91 10.26
CA ILE A 13 -20.97 -11.72 9.57
C ILE A 13 -22.36 -11.97 9.00
N SER A 14 -22.63 -13.14 8.44
CA SER A 14 -23.94 -13.56 7.95
C SER A 14 -24.99 -13.55 9.07
N ALA A 15 -24.64 -14.05 10.24
CA ALA A 15 -25.52 -14.02 11.42
C ALA A 15 -25.91 -12.58 11.81
N VAL A 16 -24.98 -11.63 11.74
CA VAL A 16 -25.26 -10.21 12.00
C VAL A 16 -26.17 -9.60 10.93
N PHE A 17 -26.02 -10.03 9.66
CA PHE A 17 -26.94 -9.60 8.60
C PHE A 17 -28.35 -10.11 8.86
N ASP A 18 -28.49 -11.35 9.31
CA ASP A 18 -29.81 -11.94 9.61
C ASP A 18 -30.46 -11.31 10.86
N ASN A 19 -29.65 -10.96 11.86
CA ASN A 19 -30.11 -10.29 13.08
C ASN A 19 -28.98 -9.45 13.71
N ASN A 20 -29.18 -8.14 13.74
CA ASN A 20 -28.20 -7.19 14.30
C ASN A 20 -28.12 -7.18 15.86
N GLY A 21 -28.76 -8.14 16.53
CA GLY A 21 -28.84 -8.24 18.00
C GLY A 21 -30.11 -7.60 18.61
N ILE A 22 -30.90 -6.88 17.83
CA ILE A 22 -32.18 -6.27 18.22
C ILE A 22 -33.33 -6.68 17.29
N GLY A 23 -33.21 -7.81 16.59
CA GLY A 23 -34.24 -8.36 15.74
C GLY A 23 -34.38 -7.72 14.35
N ARG A 24 -33.41 -6.92 13.88
CA ARG A 24 -33.45 -6.31 12.54
C ARG A 24 -32.53 -7.04 11.59
N ARG A 25 -33.09 -7.51 10.46
CA ARG A 25 -32.35 -8.08 9.33
C ARG A 25 -31.89 -6.96 8.40
N GLY A 26 -30.71 -7.12 7.79
CA GLY A 26 -30.18 -6.22 6.76
C GLY A 26 -29.70 -4.87 7.29
N ASP A 27 -29.36 -4.77 8.57
CA ASP A 27 -28.72 -3.59 9.13
C ASP A 27 -27.24 -3.52 8.66
N LEU A 28 -27.00 -2.83 7.55
CA LEU A 28 -25.67 -2.72 6.96
C LEU A 28 -24.67 -2.01 7.87
N ALA A 29 -25.09 -1.11 8.74
CA ALA A 29 -24.18 -0.47 9.70
C ALA A 29 -23.66 -1.49 10.73
N ALA A 30 -24.54 -2.36 11.23
CA ALA A 30 -24.13 -3.47 12.12
C ALA A 30 -23.19 -4.46 11.39
N VAL A 31 -23.51 -4.80 10.12
CA VAL A 31 -22.68 -5.67 9.30
C VAL A 31 -21.27 -5.07 9.08
N VAL A 32 -21.17 -3.81 8.66
CA VAL A 32 -19.88 -3.14 8.46
C VAL A 32 -19.07 -3.10 9.78
N ARG A 33 -19.74 -2.79 10.89
CA ARG A 33 -19.11 -2.81 12.22
C ARG A 33 -18.59 -4.21 12.57
N ALA A 34 -19.38 -5.26 12.34
CA ALA A 34 -18.98 -6.64 12.58
C ALA A 34 -17.76 -7.03 11.72
N ILE A 35 -17.77 -6.72 10.43
CA ILE A 35 -16.64 -6.95 9.53
C ILE A 35 -15.35 -6.30 10.06
N LEU A 36 -15.42 -5.04 10.49
CA LEU A 36 -14.24 -4.27 10.89
C LEU A 36 -13.73 -4.64 12.29
N LEU A 37 -14.58 -5.11 13.17
CA LEU A 37 -14.23 -5.39 14.58
C LEU A 37 -14.05 -6.89 14.89
N ASP A 38 -14.30 -7.77 13.93
CA ASP A 38 -14.15 -9.22 14.12
C ASP A 38 -12.72 -9.57 14.57
N PRO A 39 -12.54 -10.54 15.47
CA PRO A 39 -11.22 -11.00 15.89
C PRO A 39 -10.31 -11.43 14.73
N GLU A 40 -10.86 -11.99 13.64
CA GLU A 40 -10.08 -12.34 12.47
C GLU A 40 -9.55 -11.08 11.74
N ALA A 41 -10.31 -10.01 11.71
CA ALA A 41 -9.90 -8.74 11.10
C ALA A 41 -8.90 -7.94 11.97
N ARG A 42 -8.90 -8.15 13.30
CA ARG A 42 -8.13 -7.36 14.26
C ARG A 42 -7.05 -8.14 15.01
N GLY A 43 -7.18 -9.45 15.09
CA GLY A 43 -6.37 -10.31 15.96
C GLY A 43 -5.11 -10.90 15.33
N ALA A 44 -4.67 -12.00 15.93
CA ALA A 44 -3.43 -12.69 15.59
C ALA A 44 -3.41 -13.32 14.18
N ARG A 45 -4.58 -13.49 13.53
CA ARG A 45 -4.64 -13.96 12.13
C ARG A 45 -3.85 -13.08 11.17
N LYS A 46 -3.62 -11.82 11.52
CA LYS A 46 -2.81 -10.91 10.69
C LYS A 46 -1.35 -11.30 10.55
N ILE A 47 -0.83 -12.16 11.41
CA ILE A 47 0.53 -12.69 11.30
C ILE A 47 0.61 -13.93 10.41
N ASP A 48 -0.53 -14.55 10.07
CA ASP A 48 -0.59 -15.69 9.16
C ASP A 48 -0.04 -15.28 7.77
N PRO A 49 0.93 -16.03 7.19
CA PRO A 49 1.47 -15.74 5.87
C PRO A 49 0.42 -15.64 4.76
N ALA A 50 -0.68 -16.38 4.87
CA ALA A 50 -1.79 -16.38 3.91
C ALA A 50 -2.78 -15.22 4.13
N TYR A 51 -2.64 -14.45 5.21
CA TYR A 51 -3.54 -13.33 5.53
C TYR A 51 -3.10 -12.04 4.84
N GLY A 52 -4.08 -11.27 4.39
CA GLY A 52 -3.86 -9.97 3.77
C GLY A 52 -4.30 -9.93 2.30
N LYS A 53 -3.98 -8.84 1.65
CA LYS A 53 -4.23 -8.63 0.22
C LYS A 53 -3.14 -7.74 -0.39
N LEU A 54 -2.95 -7.88 -1.69
CA LEU A 54 -2.08 -6.97 -2.43
C LEU A 54 -2.69 -5.56 -2.44
N THR A 55 -1.90 -4.55 -2.17
CA THR A 55 -2.34 -3.15 -2.20
C THR A 55 -2.60 -2.71 -3.64
N GLU A 56 -3.80 -2.22 -3.89
CA GLU A 56 -4.18 -1.63 -5.19
C GLU A 56 -3.31 -0.42 -5.54
N PRO A 57 -3.03 -0.16 -6.83
CA PRO A 57 -2.18 0.95 -7.26
C PRO A 57 -2.57 2.31 -6.69
N ALA A 58 -3.86 2.66 -6.71
CA ALA A 58 -4.35 3.94 -6.18
C ALA A 58 -4.10 4.06 -4.67
N VAL A 59 -4.37 2.98 -3.92
CA VAL A 59 -4.12 2.92 -2.48
C VAL A 59 -2.61 2.95 -2.20
N TRP A 60 -1.81 2.23 -2.99
CA TRP A 60 -0.35 2.19 -2.85
C TRP A 60 0.28 3.57 -3.06
N MET A 61 -0.11 4.33 -4.11
CA MET A 61 0.36 5.70 -4.33
C MET A 61 -0.03 6.64 -3.20
N THR A 62 -1.28 6.60 -2.76
CA THR A 62 -1.76 7.46 -1.66
C THR A 62 -1.10 7.11 -0.32
N ARG A 63 -0.75 5.84 -0.09
CA ARG A 63 0.06 5.44 1.07
C ARG A 63 1.46 6.05 1.03
N ILE A 64 2.11 6.08 -0.15
CA ILE A 64 3.42 6.74 -0.30
C ILE A 64 3.32 8.22 0.05
N LEU A 65 2.32 8.93 -0.49
CA LEU A 65 2.14 10.34 -0.17
C LEU A 65 1.94 10.58 1.34
N ARG A 66 1.06 9.80 1.97
CA ARG A 66 0.82 9.91 3.42
C ARG A 66 2.05 9.59 4.25
N ALA A 67 2.81 8.58 3.84
CA ALA A 67 4.03 8.15 4.54
C ALA A 67 5.11 9.24 4.56
N PHE A 68 5.21 10.00 3.49
CA PHE A 68 6.28 10.99 3.29
C PHE A 68 5.73 12.43 3.17
N GLY A 69 4.65 12.76 3.88
CA GLY A 69 4.13 14.12 3.94
C GLY A 69 3.79 14.72 2.57
N GLY A 70 3.46 13.87 1.60
CA GLY A 70 3.26 14.28 0.22
C GLY A 70 2.04 15.18 0.02
N ARG A 71 2.15 16.08 -0.95
CA ARG A 71 1.06 16.90 -1.47
C ARG A 71 0.85 16.61 -2.96
N SER A 72 -0.39 16.67 -3.42
CA SER A 72 -0.71 16.39 -4.82
C SER A 72 -2.03 17.03 -5.19
N ASP A 73 -2.12 17.54 -6.42
CA ASP A 73 -3.38 17.92 -7.08
C ASP A 73 -4.11 16.71 -7.68
N GLY A 74 -3.50 15.53 -7.67
CA GLY A 74 -4.05 14.29 -8.20
C GLY A 74 -3.84 14.09 -9.70
N VAL A 75 -3.45 15.10 -10.47
CA VAL A 75 -3.35 15.02 -11.94
C VAL A 75 -2.30 13.99 -12.36
N ALA A 76 -1.08 14.12 -11.85
CA ALA A 76 -0.01 13.17 -12.14
C ALA A 76 -0.34 11.75 -11.63
N LEU A 77 -0.95 11.62 -10.45
CA LEU A 77 -1.33 10.33 -9.89
C LEU A 77 -2.40 9.62 -10.72
N ARG A 78 -3.36 10.37 -11.25
CA ARG A 78 -4.37 9.82 -12.17
C ARG A 78 -3.72 9.25 -13.43
N ALA A 79 -2.76 9.96 -14.04
CA ALA A 79 -2.02 9.47 -15.19
C ALA A 79 -1.24 8.19 -14.84
N GLN A 80 -0.53 8.18 -13.70
CA GLN A 80 0.19 7.00 -13.22
C GLN A 80 -0.73 5.81 -12.94
N SER A 81 -1.95 6.05 -12.43
CA SER A 81 -2.91 4.98 -12.15
C SER A 81 -3.27 4.17 -13.39
N ALA A 82 -3.39 4.82 -14.54
CA ALA A 82 -3.63 4.16 -15.83
C ALA A 82 -2.46 3.27 -16.24
N THR A 83 -1.22 3.75 -16.07
CA THR A 83 0.00 2.98 -16.35
C THR A 83 0.11 1.75 -15.45
N LEU A 84 -0.48 1.81 -14.25
CA LEU A 84 -0.54 0.73 -13.27
C LEU A 84 -1.76 -0.20 -13.46
N ALA A 85 -2.44 -0.12 -14.61
CA ALA A 85 -3.65 -0.87 -14.97
C ALA A 85 -4.85 -0.62 -14.03
N GLN A 86 -4.88 0.54 -13.37
CA GLN A 86 -6.01 0.97 -12.55
C GLN A 86 -6.38 2.43 -12.86
N PRO A 87 -6.86 2.76 -14.09
CA PRO A 87 -7.27 4.13 -14.41
C PRO A 87 -8.45 4.55 -13.52
N VAL A 88 -8.18 5.38 -12.52
CA VAL A 88 -9.15 5.77 -11.48
C VAL A 88 -10.41 6.35 -12.12
N PHE A 89 -11.59 5.92 -11.67
CA PHE A 89 -12.93 6.21 -12.18
C PHE A 89 -13.32 5.54 -13.52
N TYR A 90 -12.46 4.69 -14.08
CA TYR A 90 -12.73 3.99 -15.34
C TYR A 90 -12.64 2.47 -15.17
N SER A 91 -13.29 1.93 -14.12
CA SER A 91 -13.32 0.48 -13.93
C SER A 91 -14.09 -0.20 -15.08
N PRO A 92 -13.57 -1.34 -15.59
CA PRO A 92 -14.19 -2.04 -16.73
C PRO A 92 -15.48 -2.77 -16.37
N SER A 93 -15.76 -2.97 -15.08
CA SER A 93 -16.95 -3.68 -14.61
C SER A 93 -17.36 -3.23 -13.20
N VAL A 94 -18.50 -3.72 -12.73
CA VAL A 94 -18.98 -3.55 -11.35
C VAL A 94 -18.07 -4.23 -10.31
N PHE A 95 -17.21 -5.13 -10.76
CA PHE A 95 -16.23 -5.81 -9.92
C PHE A 95 -14.87 -5.09 -9.85
N ASN A 96 -14.83 -3.79 -10.14
CA ASN A 96 -13.60 -3.01 -10.14
C ASN A 96 -12.70 -3.38 -11.34
N TYR A 97 -11.39 -3.46 -11.17
CA TYR A 97 -10.38 -3.68 -12.23
C TYR A 97 -9.93 -5.14 -12.35
N PHE A 98 -10.40 -6.02 -11.49
CA PHE A 98 -9.98 -7.42 -11.41
C PHE A 98 -11.14 -8.32 -10.97
N SER A 99 -11.10 -9.58 -11.40
CA SER A 99 -12.09 -10.58 -10.98
C SER A 99 -11.97 -10.87 -9.47
N PRO A 100 -13.06 -10.90 -8.71
CA PRO A 100 -13.02 -11.31 -7.30
C PRO A 100 -12.59 -12.78 -7.12
N GLN A 101 -12.66 -13.59 -8.17
CA GLN A 101 -12.26 -15.00 -8.16
C GLN A 101 -10.85 -15.22 -8.74
N GLN A 102 -10.06 -14.18 -8.94
CA GLN A 102 -8.68 -14.30 -9.42
C GLN A 102 -7.85 -15.12 -8.43
N ALA A 103 -7.35 -16.29 -8.87
CA ALA A 103 -6.45 -17.11 -8.06
C ALA A 103 -5.00 -16.60 -8.15
N ILE A 104 -4.24 -16.77 -7.07
CA ILE A 104 -2.79 -16.58 -7.06
C ILE A 104 -2.15 -17.83 -7.66
N ALA A 105 -1.39 -17.68 -8.74
CA ALA A 105 -0.76 -18.78 -9.43
C ALA A 105 0.06 -19.69 -8.49
N GLY A 106 -0.14 -21.00 -8.61
CA GLY A 106 0.55 -22.00 -7.78
C GLY A 106 0.02 -22.15 -6.34
N THR A 107 -1.11 -21.53 -6.01
CA THR A 107 -1.75 -21.62 -4.68
C THR A 107 -3.24 -21.85 -4.78
N SER A 108 -3.89 -22.19 -3.66
CA SER A 108 -5.36 -22.24 -3.52
C SER A 108 -5.95 -20.90 -3.06
N LEU A 109 -5.13 -19.84 -2.93
CA LEU A 109 -5.57 -18.56 -2.42
C LEU A 109 -6.10 -17.66 -3.54
N LEU A 110 -7.12 -16.88 -3.22
CA LEU A 110 -7.60 -15.80 -4.06
C LEU A 110 -6.77 -14.55 -3.84
N GLY A 111 -6.47 -13.85 -4.93
CA GLY A 111 -5.77 -12.57 -4.92
C GLY A 111 -6.29 -11.70 -6.06
N PRO A 112 -7.49 -11.11 -5.92
CA PRO A 112 -8.12 -10.30 -6.96
C PRO A 112 -7.19 -9.25 -7.56
N GLU A 113 -6.46 -8.54 -6.74
CA GLU A 113 -5.56 -7.46 -7.14
C GLU A 113 -4.36 -7.94 -7.99
N PHE A 114 -4.05 -9.26 -7.95
CA PHE A 114 -3.04 -9.85 -8.84
C PHE A 114 -3.50 -9.91 -10.30
N GLY A 115 -4.81 -9.76 -10.57
CA GLY A 115 -5.34 -9.67 -11.94
C GLY A 115 -4.78 -8.48 -12.74
N ILE A 116 -4.31 -7.44 -12.07
CA ILE A 116 -3.69 -6.26 -12.68
C ILE A 116 -2.18 -6.15 -12.36
N LEU A 117 -1.60 -7.15 -11.71
CA LEU A 117 -0.15 -7.20 -11.43
C LEU A 117 0.54 -8.20 -12.36
N GLY A 118 1.02 -7.71 -13.49
CA GLY A 118 1.89 -8.44 -14.41
C GLY A 118 3.31 -7.89 -14.42
N THR A 119 4.18 -8.44 -15.24
CA THR A 119 5.57 -7.98 -15.35
C THR A 119 5.66 -6.48 -15.70
N SER A 120 4.86 -6.02 -16.66
CA SER A 120 4.84 -4.62 -17.09
C SER A 120 4.40 -3.69 -15.95
N THR A 121 3.34 -4.03 -15.22
CA THR A 121 2.83 -3.20 -14.12
C THR A 121 3.72 -3.27 -12.88
N ALA A 122 4.46 -4.35 -12.66
CA ALA A 122 5.48 -4.44 -11.62
C ALA A 122 6.65 -3.47 -11.92
N ILE A 123 7.12 -3.43 -13.17
CA ILE A 123 8.14 -2.45 -13.61
C ILE A 123 7.57 -1.03 -13.51
N ALA A 124 6.33 -0.81 -13.93
CA ALA A 124 5.67 0.47 -13.83
C ALA A 124 5.55 0.96 -12.38
N ARG A 125 5.27 0.07 -11.41
CA ARG A 125 5.30 0.41 -9.97
C ARG A 125 6.69 0.89 -9.53
N ALA A 126 7.76 0.19 -9.91
CA ALA A 126 9.12 0.60 -9.57
C ALA A 126 9.47 1.97 -10.17
N ASN A 127 9.08 2.23 -11.44
CA ASN A 127 9.28 3.51 -12.10
C ASN A 127 8.45 4.63 -11.45
N THR A 128 7.19 4.36 -11.09
CA THR A 128 6.34 5.32 -10.37
C THR A 128 6.93 5.65 -9.00
N ALA A 129 7.43 4.64 -8.27
CA ALA A 129 8.13 4.87 -7.01
C ALA A 129 9.37 5.76 -7.21
N ASN A 130 10.16 5.48 -8.26
CA ASN A 130 11.32 6.28 -8.60
C ASN A 130 10.94 7.74 -8.88
N THR A 131 9.92 7.95 -9.70
CA THR A 131 9.43 9.29 -10.01
C THR A 131 8.95 10.03 -8.76
N LEU A 132 8.15 9.39 -7.90
CA LEU A 132 7.64 10.01 -6.68
C LEU A 132 8.76 10.34 -5.68
N VAL A 133 9.73 9.43 -5.51
CA VAL A 133 10.76 9.56 -4.48
C VAL A 133 11.89 10.51 -4.88
N TYR A 134 12.29 10.49 -6.15
CA TYR A 134 13.47 11.27 -6.59
C TYR A 134 13.13 12.61 -7.23
N SER A 135 11.88 12.84 -7.66
CA SER A 135 11.48 14.18 -8.13
C SER A 135 11.31 15.12 -6.93
N THR A 136 11.86 16.33 -7.05
CA THR A 136 11.60 17.40 -6.09
C THR A 136 10.15 17.90 -6.21
N LEU A 137 9.68 17.99 -7.45
CA LEU A 137 8.30 18.29 -7.82
C LEU A 137 8.00 17.61 -9.15
N ILE A 138 6.95 16.82 -9.22
CA ILE A 138 6.33 16.45 -10.49
C ILE A 138 5.50 17.67 -10.90
N PRO A 139 5.84 18.33 -12.03
CA PRO A 139 5.24 19.62 -12.37
C PRO A 139 3.73 19.50 -12.57
N PRO A 140 2.99 20.59 -12.33
CA PRO A 140 1.56 20.64 -12.61
C PRO A 140 1.29 20.56 -14.12
N ASP A 141 0.17 20.00 -14.48
CA ASP A 141 -0.36 20.12 -15.83
C ASP A 141 -0.96 21.53 -16.02
N THR A 142 -0.31 22.34 -16.84
CA THR A 142 -0.71 23.73 -17.07
C THR A 142 -2.06 23.89 -17.79
N THR A 143 -2.59 22.80 -18.36
CA THR A 143 -3.93 22.79 -18.97
C THR A 143 -5.05 22.61 -17.97
N VAL A 144 -4.71 22.23 -16.72
CA VAL A 144 -5.67 22.04 -15.62
C VAL A 144 -5.61 23.25 -14.71
N TYR A 145 -6.70 24.00 -14.65
CA TYR A 145 -6.80 25.18 -13.79
C TYR A 145 -6.55 24.85 -12.31
N GLY A 146 -5.66 25.57 -11.67
CA GLY A 146 -5.32 25.40 -10.27
C GLY A 146 -4.42 24.19 -9.97
N ALA A 147 -3.88 23.52 -10.98
CA ALA A 147 -2.92 22.44 -10.75
C ALA A 147 -1.66 22.95 -10.04
N THR A 148 -1.18 22.17 -9.06
CA THR A 148 -0.02 22.51 -8.21
C THR A 148 1.11 21.49 -8.29
N GLY A 149 0.87 20.36 -8.98
CA GLY A 149 1.82 19.25 -9.09
C GLY A 149 1.81 18.30 -7.89
N THR A 150 2.79 17.41 -7.87
CA THR A 150 2.93 16.39 -6.83
C THR A 150 4.35 16.38 -6.28
N ALA A 151 4.51 16.38 -4.96
CA ALA A 151 5.81 16.31 -4.28
C ALA A 151 5.70 15.54 -2.97
N LEU A 152 6.79 14.87 -2.57
CA LEU A 152 6.97 14.30 -1.24
C LEU A 152 7.78 15.27 -0.37
N ASP A 153 7.51 15.24 0.94
CA ASP A 153 8.26 15.97 1.94
C ASP A 153 9.00 15.00 2.86
N PHE A 154 10.31 15.01 2.75
CA PHE A 154 11.19 14.14 3.55
C PHE A 154 11.72 14.84 4.81
N THR A 155 11.32 16.07 5.11
CA THR A 155 11.85 16.86 6.23
C THR A 155 11.80 16.10 7.55
N GLY A 156 10.70 15.42 7.84
CA GLY A 156 10.54 14.60 9.05
C GLY A 156 11.40 13.33 9.12
N TRP A 157 12.08 12.97 8.00
CA TRP A 157 12.93 11.78 7.91
C TRP A 157 14.42 12.11 7.95
N LEU A 158 14.81 13.33 7.61
CA LEU A 158 16.21 13.77 7.55
C LEU A 158 16.99 13.56 8.85
N PRO A 159 16.44 13.80 10.05
CA PRO A 159 17.18 13.56 11.30
C PRO A 159 17.62 12.09 11.48
N ALA A 160 16.83 11.13 10.96
CA ALA A 160 17.17 9.71 11.04
C ALA A 160 18.26 9.30 10.03
N ALA A 161 18.52 10.11 9.00
CA ALA A 161 19.49 9.78 7.94
C ALA A 161 20.96 9.76 8.40
N ALA A 162 21.25 10.32 9.55
CA ALA A 162 22.60 10.27 10.14
C ALA A 162 23.09 8.83 10.41
N SER A 163 22.16 7.90 10.68
CA SER A 163 22.42 6.49 10.89
C SER A 163 21.49 5.63 10.03
N SER A 164 22.05 4.75 9.22
CA SER A 164 21.27 3.80 8.42
C SER A 164 20.41 2.88 9.30
N GLU A 165 20.90 2.51 10.48
CA GLU A 165 20.16 1.70 11.45
C GLU A 165 18.91 2.43 11.95
N VAL A 166 19.07 3.67 12.41
CA VAL A 166 17.96 4.51 12.90
C VAL A 166 16.94 4.76 11.80
N LEU A 167 17.39 5.02 10.56
CA LEU A 167 16.52 5.25 9.42
C LEU A 167 15.72 4.00 9.05
N VAL A 168 16.39 2.82 9.00
CA VAL A 168 15.70 1.55 8.69
C VAL A 168 14.73 1.16 9.80
N ASP A 169 15.06 1.37 11.06
CA ASP A 169 14.15 1.09 12.17
C ASP A 169 12.94 2.05 12.18
N LYS A 170 13.12 3.31 11.79
CA LYS A 170 12.01 4.25 11.59
C LYS A 170 11.08 3.76 10.46
N ILE A 171 11.64 3.36 9.31
CA ILE A 171 10.88 2.78 8.20
C ILE A 171 10.10 1.54 8.65
N ASP A 172 10.76 0.62 9.34
CA ASP A 172 10.11 -0.61 9.80
C ASP A 172 8.94 -0.32 10.76
N ARG A 173 9.13 0.62 11.66
CA ARG A 173 8.10 1.01 12.62
C ARG A 173 6.91 1.72 11.97
N GLU A 174 7.18 2.71 11.11
CA GLU A 174 6.16 3.62 10.59
C GLU A 174 5.48 3.13 9.31
N LEU A 175 6.20 2.38 8.47
CA LEU A 175 5.67 1.94 7.17
C LEU A 175 5.41 0.44 7.09
N MET A 176 6.16 -0.37 7.83
CA MET A 176 6.12 -1.83 7.72
C MET A 176 5.47 -2.52 8.91
N ASN A 177 4.99 -1.77 9.91
CA ASN A 177 4.42 -2.34 11.14
C ASN A 177 5.36 -3.38 11.80
N ARG A 178 6.66 -3.12 11.80
CA ARG A 178 7.73 -3.98 12.34
C ARG A 178 7.80 -5.37 11.69
N ARG A 179 7.56 -5.44 10.38
CA ARG A 179 7.57 -6.70 9.61
C ARG A 179 8.85 -6.94 8.80
N LEU A 180 9.81 -6.04 8.84
CA LEU A 180 11.08 -6.26 8.16
C LEU A 180 11.87 -7.36 8.86
N THR A 181 12.35 -8.34 8.10
CA THR A 181 13.27 -9.36 8.61
C THR A 181 14.66 -8.76 8.88
N LEU A 182 15.44 -9.39 9.74
CA LEU A 182 16.83 -8.96 9.98
C LEU A 182 17.64 -8.90 8.67
N ARG A 183 17.43 -9.86 7.77
CA ARG A 183 18.05 -9.87 6.44
C ARG A 183 17.66 -8.64 5.62
N THR A 184 16.38 -8.31 5.57
CA THR A 184 15.89 -7.15 4.82
C THR A 184 16.46 -5.85 5.40
N LYS A 185 16.48 -5.72 6.73
CA LYS A 185 17.09 -4.57 7.42
C LYS A 185 18.58 -4.44 7.08
N SER A 186 19.32 -5.54 7.06
CA SER A 186 20.74 -5.56 6.70
C SER A 186 20.96 -5.09 5.26
N VAL A 187 20.19 -5.61 4.30
CA VAL A 187 20.27 -5.20 2.88
C VAL A 187 19.95 -3.73 2.71
N MET A 188 18.91 -3.24 3.37
CA MET A 188 18.55 -1.81 3.32
C MET A 188 19.66 -0.94 3.91
N ARG A 189 20.26 -1.33 5.05
CA ARG A 189 21.39 -0.59 5.65
C ARG A 189 22.57 -0.51 4.69
N THR A 190 22.97 -1.64 4.11
CA THR A 190 24.08 -1.68 3.12
C THR A 190 23.82 -0.69 1.96
N ALA A 191 22.61 -0.66 1.43
CA ALA A 191 22.26 0.25 0.33
C ALA A 191 22.28 1.72 0.76
N ILE A 192 21.80 2.03 1.97
CA ILE A 192 21.81 3.39 2.52
C ILE A 192 23.25 3.85 2.80
N ASP A 193 24.10 2.97 3.33
CA ASP A 193 25.49 3.29 3.65
C ASP A 193 26.38 3.48 2.42
N ALA A 194 25.94 3.00 1.25
CA ALA A 194 26.55 3.32 -0.03
C ALA A 194 26.36 4.80 -0.44
N VAL A 195 25.38 5.50 0.16
CA VAL A 195 25.16 6.94 -0.02
C VAL A 195 25.93 7.71 1.06
N PRO A 196 26.73 8.73 0.70
CA PRO A 196 27.51 9.50 1.66
C PRO A 196 26.67 10.07 2.80
N ALA A 197 27.18 10.05 4.02
CA ALA A 197 26.48 10.62 5.19
C ALA A 197 26.23 12.13 5.08
N THR A 198 27.02 12.81 4.25
CA THR A 198 26.86 14.23 3.91
C THR A 198 25.68 14.52 2.98
N ASP A 199 25.01 13.46 2.47
CA ASP A 199 23.82 13.58 1.62
C ASP A 199 22.62 12.90 2.28
N PRO A 200 22.06 13.50 3.34
CA PRO A 200 20.96 12.90 4.10
C PRO A 200 19.69 12.73 3.26
N LEU A 201 19.44 13.63 2.30
CA LEU A 201 18.26 13.54 1.46
C LEU A 201 18.29 12.30 0.57
N ASN A 202 19.40 12.02 -0.11
CA ASN A 202 19.51 10.84 -0.95
C ASN A 202 19.57 9.53 -0.13
N ARG A 203 20.09 9.56 1.10
CA ARG A 203 19.96 8.44 2.04
C ARG A 203 18.49 8.12 2.34
N VAL A 204 17.67 9.14 2.65
CA VAL A 204 16.23 8.98 2.87
C VAL A 204 15.53 8.50 1.61
N ARG A 205 15.86 9.05 0.45
CA ARG A 205 15.28 8.63 -0.84
C ARG A 205 15.58 7.17 -1.17
N ALA A 206 16.82 6.74 -0.99
CA ALA A 206 17.22 5.34 -1.19
C ALA A 206 16.43 4.40 -0.26
N ALA A 207 16.33 4.75 1.02
CA ALA A 207 15.56 4.01 2.01
C ALA A 207 14.06 3.97 1.67
N ALA A 208 13.47 5.11 1.28
CA ALA A 208 12.09 5.22 0.88
C ALA A 208 11.78 4.37 -0.36
N TRP A 209 12.63 4.46 -1.39
CA TRP A 209 12.47 3.67 -2.61
C TRP A 209 12.49 2.17 -2.34
N LEU A 210 13.48 1.70 -1.58
CA LEU A 210 13.57 0.29 -1.17
C LEU A 210 12.36 -0.16 -0.36
N ALA A 211 11.86 0.72 0.51
CA ALA A 211 10.68 0.44 1.31
C ALA A 211 9.44 0.26 0.43
N VAL A 212 9.10 1.27 -0.39
CA VAL A 212 7.83 1.29 -1.12
C VAL A 212 7.78 0.30 -2.28
N THR A 213 8.94 -0.15 -2.78
CA THR A 213 9.04 -1.22 -3.79
C THR A 213 9.10 -2.62 -3.17
N SER A 214 9.20 -2.72 -1.84
CA SER A 214 9.28 -4.02 -1.16
C SER A 214 7.92 -4.76 -1.15
N PRO A 215 7.94 -6.11 -1.12
CA PRO A 215 6.74 -6.90 -0.93
C PRO A 215 5.99 -6.57 0.38
N GLN A 216 6.72 -6.22 1.43
CA GLN A 216 6.13 -5.88 2.74
C GLN A 216 5.27 -4.63 2.68
N PHE A 217 5.64 -3.63 1.88
CA PHE A 217 4.83 -2.43 1.67
C PHE A 217 3.67 -2.70 0.71
N SER A 218 3.85 -3.63 -0.22
CA SER A 218 2.85 -3.97 -1.23
C SER A 218 1.70 -4.82 -0.70
N VAL A 219 1.80 -5.37 0.53
CA VAL A 219 0.76 -6.22 1.13
C VAL A 219 0.14 -5.53 2.35
N GLU A 220 -1.18 -5.37 2.32
CA GLU A 220 -1.99 -4.94 3.45
C GLU A 220 -2.33 -6.13 4.36
N ARG A 221 -2.17 -5.94 5.68
CA ARG A 221 -2.53 -6.91 6.71
C ARG A 221 -3.31 -6.24 7.85
#